data_5b10d55a3ef770a9ef20d0022992460d
#
_entry.id   5b10d55a3ef770a9ef20d0022992460d
#
_cell.length_a   1.000
_cell.length_b   1.000
_cell.length_c   1.000
_cell.angle_alpha   90.00
_cell.angle_beta   90.00
_cell.angle_gamma   90.00
#
_symmetry.space_group_name_H-M   'P 1'
#
loop_
_entity.id
_entity.type
_entity.pdbx_description
1 polymer ?
#
loop_
_entity_poly.entity_id
_entity_poly.type
_entity_poly.pdbx_seq_one_letter_code
_entity_poly.pdbx_strand_id
1 'polypeptide(L)'
;MKYELFFFKEGNRYLNLDELFSFFNYCPFITVDTTKDEVEARYSNKAIGLEASFHITRVSKVPDIHRLDPKYLDLDIYLSIDPMMPMYNVGVIVDLVSDLCQKFDFFVYNILFENVAPFRKELILKSYEKIWELYKLKFPMEYTSLNYIAKDKVNDIFKYLYERKDLEAYCHDQNLFFPVPRFIKSLGTGEVYSVVDLLNDKYFVFPPKCD
;
A
#
# COMPACT_ATOMS: atom_id res chain seq x y z
N MET A 1 -9.87 7.11 -10.72
CA MET A 1 -9.91 5.62 -10.64
C MET A 1 -8.99 5.24 -9.51
N LYS A 2 -9.43 4.42 -8.57
CA LYS A 2 -8.62 3.86 -7.48
C LYS A 2 -8.55 2.35 -7.65
N TYR A 3 -7.56 1.72 -7.04
CA TYR A 3 -7.57 0.28 -6.84
C TYR A 3 -8.41 -0.01 -5.58
N GLU A 4 -9.42 -0.85 -5.70
CA GLU A 4 -10.30 -1.22 -4.60
C GLU A 4 -10.30 -2.73 -4.41
N LEU A 5 -10.14 -3.17 -3.16
CA LEU A 5 -10.19 -4.57 -2.76
C LEU A 5 -11.28 -4.73 -1.71
N PHE A 6 -12.30 -5.51 -2.01
CA PHE A 6 -13.47 -5.72 -1.16
C PHE A 6 -13.32 -7.00 -0.34
N PHE A 7 -13.86 -7.01 0.88
CA PHE A 7 -13.75 -8.12 1.81
C PHE A 7 -15.07 -8.84 2.02
N PHE A 8 -15.01 -10.17 2.04
CA PHE A 8 -16.15 -11.06 2.13
C PHE A 8 -15.93 -12.13 3.19
N LYS A 9 -17.02 -12.74 3.67
CA LYS A 9 -17.02 -13.99 4.45
C LYS A 9 -17.89 -15.05 3.80
N GLU A 10 -17.50 -16.32 3.97
CA GLU A 10 -18.29 -17.46 3.52
C GLU A 10 -19.35 -17.80 4.58
N GLY A 11 -20.60 -17.94 4.16
CA GLY A 11 -21.71 -18.46 4.96
C GLY A 11 -22.34 -17.53 5.99
N ASN A 12 -21.62 -16.55 6.54
CA ASN A 12 -22.16 -15.59 7.50
C ASN A 12 -21.44 -14.24 7.47
N ARG A 13 -22.15 -13.18 7.91
CA ARG A 13 -21.60 -11.82 8.01
C ARG A 13 -21.07 -11.48 9.40
N TYR A 14 -20.98 -12.46 10.30
CA TYR A 14 -20.56 -12.15 11.65
C TYR A 14 -19.13 -11.64 11.66
N LEU A 15 -18.96 -10.43 12.15
CA LEU A 15 -17.69 -9.76 12.33
C LEU A 15 -17.71 -9.05 13.70
N ASN A 16 -16.74 -9.36 14.52
CA ASN A 16 -16.53 -8.62 15.76
C ASN A 16 -15.82 -7.29 15.44
N LEU A 17 -16.59 -6.20 15.41
CA LEU A 17 -16.07 -4.87 15.08
C LEU A 17 -15.06 -4.37 16.12
N ASP A 18 -15.24 -4.67 17.40
CA ASP A 18 -14.30 -4.26 18.45
C ASP A 18 -12.93 -4.93 18.24
N GLU A 19 -12.93 -6.18 17.82
CA GLU A 19 -11.71 -6.89 17.49
C GLU A 19 -11.06 -6.37 16.22
N LEU A 20 -11.84 -5.99 15.20
CA LEU A 20 -11.35 -5.36 13.98
C LEU A 20 -10.73 -3.99 14.26
N PHE A 21 -11.38 -3.15 15.07
CA PHE A 21 -10.83 -1.86 15.50
C PHE A 21 -9.57 -2.04 16.34
N SER A 22 -9.55 -3.03 17.23
CA SER A 22 -8.34 -3.37 17.98
C SER A 22 -7.20 -3.76 17.04
N PHE A 23 -7.47 -4.56 16.02
CA PHE A 23 -6.47 -4.90 15.01
C PHE A 23 -5.88 -3.65 14.35
N PHE A 24 -6.71 -2.72 13.86
CA PHE A 24 -6.22 -1.49 13.26
C PHE A 24 -5.46 -0.59 14.24
N ASN A 25 -5.92 -0.46 15.47
CA ASN A 25 -5.26 0.35 16.49
C ASN A 25 -3.89 -0.20 16.94
N TYR A 26 -3.66 -1.52 16.81
CA TYR A 26 -2.36 -2.13 17.09
C TYR A 26 -1.40 -2.07 15.89
N CYS A 27 -1.88 -1.81 14.68
CA CYS A 27 -1.03 -1.68 13.51
C CYS A 27 -0.28 -0.34 13.54
N PRO A 28 1.04 -0.33 13.41
CA PRO A 28 1.79 0.93 13.28
C PRO A 28 1.32 1.69 12.03
N PHE A 29 1.32 3.02 12.10
CA PHE A 29 0.93 3.92 11.02
C PHE A 29 -0.56 3.95 10.67
N ILE A 30 -1.43 3.27 11.42
CA ILE A 30 -2.88 3.36 11.22
C ILE A 30 -3.51 4.35 12.20
N THR A 31 -4.38 5.20 11.69
CA THR A 31 -5.31 6.04 12.45
C THR A 31 -6.74 5.70 12.05
N VAL A 32 -7.64 5.62 13.03
CA VAL A 32 -9.05 5.30 12.79
C VAL A 32 -9.89 6.54 13.02
N ASP A 33 -10.60 6.98 11.98
CA ASP A 33 -11.53 8.10 12.02
C ASP A 33 -12.96 7.59 11.81
N THR A 34 -13.90 8.09 12.61
CA THR A 34 -15.32 7.68 12.53
C THR A 34 -16.18 8.89 12.18
N THR A 35 -16.97 8.75 11.12
CA THR A 35 -18.02 9.69 10.75
C THR A 35 -19.41 9.06 10.95
N LYS A 36 -20.47 9.81 10.64
CA LYS A 36 -21.86 9.30 10.71
C LYS A 36 -22.10 8.07 9.82
N ASP A 37 -21.47 8.02 8.65
CA ASP A 37 -21.80 7.09 7.58
C ASP A 37 -20.70 6.08 7.27
N GLU A 38 -19.49 6.31 7.79
CA GLU A 38 -18.30 5.54 7.44
C GLU A 38 -17.28 5.56 8.57
N VAL A 39 -16.54 4.47 8.72
CA VAL A 39 -15.30 4.42 9.49
C VAL A 39 -14.15 4.25 8.52
N GLU A 40 -13.14 5.11 8.61
CA GLU A 40 -11.92 5.04 7.82
C GLU A 40 -10.73 4.67 8.72
N ALA A 41 -10.06 3.56 8.43
CA ALA A 41 -8.78 3.22 9.01
C ALA A 41 -7.68 3.55 7.98
N ARG A 42 -7.00 4.68 8.19
CA ARG A 42 -6.00 5.23 7.27
C ARG A 42 -4.61 4.81 7.68
N TYR A 43 -3.94 4.08 6.79
CA TYR A 43 -2.52 3.80 6.89
C TYR A 43 -1.72 4.96 6.29
N SER A 44 -0.78 5.55 7.05
CA SER A 44 0.07 6.64 6.57
C SER A 44 1.50 6.47 7.08
N ASN A 45 2.41 6.09 6.18
CA ASN A 45 3.85 6.05 6.44
C ASN A 45 4.57 7.11 5.61
N LYS A 46 4.86 8.25 6.24
CA LYS A 46 5.50 9.41 5.58
C LYS A 46 6.93 9.14 5.09
N ALA A 47 7.63 8.16 5.67
CA ALA A 47 9.01 7.86 5.27
C ALA A 47 9.09 7.32 3.83
N ILE A 48 8.06 6.62 3.39
CA ILE A 48 7.97 6.05 2.03
C ILE A 48 6.83 6.66 1.21
N GLY A 49 6.15 7.70 1.71
CA GLY A 49 5.00 8.30 1.03
C GLY A 49 3.84 7.32 0.79
N LEU A 50 3.66 6.34 1.70
CA LEU A 50 2.62 5.33 1.58
C LEU A 50 1.34 5.79 2.29
N GLU A 51 0.26 5.89 1.53
CA GLU A 51 -1.08 6.16 2.04
C GLU A 51 -2.08 5.16 1.44
N ALA A 52 -2.88 4.53 2.30
CA ALA A 52 -3.97 3.63 1.92
C ALA A 52 -5.09 3.71 2.96
N SER A 53 -6.33 3.46 2.57
CA SER A 53 -7.47 3.56 3.48
C SER A 53 -8.33 2.31 3.42
N PHE A 54 -8.62 1.74 4.58
CA PHE A 54 -9.69 0.76 4.77
C PHE A 54 -10.95 1.51 5.14
N HIS A 55 -12.02 1.21 4.45
CA HIS A 55 -13.32 1.83 4.62
C HIS A 55 -14.32 0.80 5.11
N ILE A 56 -15.08 1.13 6.16
CA ILE A 56 -16.21 0.34 6.65
C ILE A 56 -17.46 1.17 6.43
N THR A 57 -18.33 0.74 5.54
CA THR A 57 -19.48 1.51 5.07
C THR A 57 -20.80 0.87 5.52
N ARG A 58 -21.90 1.61 5.47
CA ARG A 58 -23.23 1.06 5.79
C ARG A 58 -23.88 0.32 4.62
N VAL A 59 -23.37 0.56 3.42
CA VAL A 59 -23.94 0.02 2.18
C VAL A 59 -22.81 -0.51 1.32
N SER A 60 -23.01 -1.66 0.74
CA SER A 60 -22.07 -2.27 -0.20
C SER A 60 -21.61 -1.30 -1.29
N LYS A 61 -20.31 -1.28 -1.53
CA LYS A 61 -19.67 -0.57 -2.66
C LYS A 61 -19.23 -1.54 -3.76
N VAL A 62 -19.52 -2.82 -3.61
CA VAL A 62 -19.13 -3.86 -4.56
C VAL A 62 -19.86 -3.68 -5.88
N PRO A 63 -19.15 -3.49 -7.00
CA PRO A 63 -19.77 -3.43 -8.32
C PRO A 63 -20.41 -4.77 -8.69
N ASP A 64 -21.61 -4.73 -9.27
CA ASP A 64 -22.31 -5.92 -9.79
C ASP A 64 -22.37 -7.11 -8.80
N ILE A 65 -22.54 -6.84 -7.51
CA ILE A 65 -22.53 -7.85 -6.43
C ILE A 65 -23.45 -9.05 -6.71
N HIS A 66 -24.55 -8.84 -7.47
CA HIS A 66 -25.50 -9.90 -7.85
C HIS A 66 -24.92 -10.98 -8.78
N ARG A 67 -23.74 -10.75 -9.36
CA ARG A 67 -23.02 -11.72 -10.22
C ARG A 67 -22.07 -12.62 -9.46
N LEU A 68 -21.79 -12.28 -8.20
CA LEU A 68 -20.87 -13.04 -7.36
C LEU A 68 -21.57 -14.26 -6.77
N ASP A 69 -20.81 -15.27 -6.41
CA ASP A 69 -21.31 -16.48 -5.74
C ASP A 69 -21.98 -16.10 -4.41
N PRO A 70 -23.30 -16.36 -4.24
CA PRO A 70 -24.08 -15.94 -3.09
C PRO A 70 -23.65 -16.56 -1.77
N LYS A 71 -22.80 -17.57 -1.78
CA LYS A 71 -22.20 -18.12 -0.55
C LYS A 71 -21.26 -17.13 0.14
N TYR A 72 -20.69 -16.16 -0.58
CA TYR A 72 -19.85 -15.13 -0.05
C TYR A 72 -20.66 -13.87 0.24
N LEU A 73 -20.63 -13.44 1.47
CA LEU A 73 -21.38 -12.29 1.96
C LEU A 73 -20.44 -11.09 2.09
N ASP A 74 -20.79 -9.99 1.44
CA ASP A 74 -20.07 -8.73 1.53
C ASP A 74 -20.09 -8.20 2.97
N LEU A 75 -18.96 -7.76 3.46
CA LEU A 75 -18.79 -7.20 4.80
C LEU A 75 -18.97 -5.69 4.83
N ASP A 76 -19.24 -5.07 3.68
CA ASP A 76 -19.27 -3.62 3.52
C ASP A 76 -17.91 -2.95 3.89
N ILE A 77 -16.81 -3.71 3.71
CA ILE A 77 -15.45 -3.29 3.97
C ILE A 77 -14.67 -3.33 2.65
N TYR A 78 -13.91 -2.28 2.39
CA TYR A 78 -12.97 -2.28 1.26
C TYR A 78 -11.70 -1.51 1.56
N LEU A 79 -10.60 -1.89 0.92
CA LEU A 79 -9.34 -1.18 0.88
C LEU A 79 -9.27 -0.33 -0.40
N SER A 80 -8.83 0.92 -0.27
CA SER A 80 -8.61 1.85 -1.38
C SER A 80 -7.13 2.23 -1.45
N ILE A 81 -6.52 2.04 -2.63
CA ILE A 81 -5.11 2.36 -2.91
C ILE A 81 -5.03 3.25 -4.15
N ASP A 82 -4.10 4.22 -4.13
CA ASP A 82 -3.79 5.02 -5.32
C ASP A 82 -3.20 4.11 -6.43
N PRO A 83 -3.73 4.15 -7.67
CA PRO A 83 -3.25 3.31 -8.75
C PRO A 83 -1.81 3.61 -9.19
N MET A 84 -1.25 4.75 -8.77
CA MET A 84 0.12 5.17 -9.10
C MET A 84 1.13 4.88 -7.99
N MET A 85 0.71 4.21 -6.93
CA MET A 85 1.60 3.85 -5.82
C MET A 85 2.71 2.88 -6.28
N PRO A 86 3.95 3.07 -5.82
CA PRO A 86 5.04 2.13 -6.10
C PRO A 86 4.74 0.71 -5.60
N MET A 87 5.20 -0.29 -6.36
CA MET A 87 4.91 -1.71 -6.05
C MET A 87 5.42 -2.17 -4.69
N TYR A 88 6.54 -1.61 -4.22
CA TYR A 88 7.01 -1.88 -2.86
C TYR A 88 5.96 -1.48 -1.81
N ASN A 89 5.43 -0.27 -1.92
CA ASN A 89 4.41 0.25 -1.01
C ASN A 89 3.13 -0.59 -1.06
N VAL A 90 2.71 -0.99 -2.26
CA VAL A 90 1.56 -1.91 -2.42
C VAL A 90 1.85 -3.24 -1.74
N GLY A 91 3.06 -3.76 -1.85
CA GLY A 91 3.51 -4.98 -1.16
C GLY A 91 3.34 -4.89 0.36
N VAL A 92 3.74 -3.77 0.97
CA VAL A 92 3.57 -3.52 2.41
C VAL A 92 2.09 -3.55 2.83
N ILE A 93 1.21 -2.91 2.05
CA ILE A 93 -0.24 -2.94 2.33
C ILE A 93 -0.84 -4.33 2.12
N VAL A 94 -0.39 -5.05 1.09
CA VAL A 94 -0.87 -6.42 0.81
C VAL A 94 -0.44 -7.40 1.92
N ASP A 95 0.71 -7.19 2.56
CA ASP A 95 1.12 -7.97 3.72
C ASP A 95 0.19 -7.70 4.92
N LEU A 96 -0.19 -6.45 5.18
CA LEU A 96 -1.21 -6.11 6.19
C LEU A 96 -2.58 -6.74 5.86
N VAL A 97 -2.98 -6.76 4.58
CA VAL A 97 -4.20 -7.44 4.13
C VAL A 97 -4.11 -8.95 4.36
N SER A 98 -2.93 -9.55 4.20
CA SER A 98 -2.71 -10.97 4.52
C SER A 98 -3.02 -11.26 5.98
N ASP A 99 -2.47 -10.46 6.88
CA ASP A 99 -2.69 -10.61 8.33
C ASP A 99 -4.17 -10.43 8.69
N LEU A 100 -4.83 -9.42 8.08
CA LEU A 100 -6.25 -9.18 8.25
C LEU A 100 -7.10 -10.38 7.78
N CYS A 101 -6.84 -10.88 6.57
CA CYS A 101 -7.55 -12.02 6.00
C CYS A 101 -7.33 -13.30 6.82
N GLN A 102 -6.12 -13.54 7.29
CA GLN A 102 -5.80 -14.70 8.11
C GLN A 102 -6.49 -14.63 9.49
N LYS A 103 -6.48 -13.44 10.11
CA LYS A 103 -7.08 -13.27 11.45
C LYS A 103 -8.60 -13.40 11.46
N PHE A 104 -9.27 -12.90 10.43
CA PHE A 104 -10.73 -12.80 10.38
C PHE A 104 -11.40 -13.76 9.38
N ASP A 105 -10.64 -14.65 8.74
CA ASP A 105 -11.11 -15.58 7.70
C ASP A 105 -11.78 -14.83 6.52
N PHE A 106 -11.14 -13.75 6.05
CA PHE A 106 -11.68 -12.98 4.95
C PHE A 106 -11.29 -13.54 3.60
N PHE A 107 -12.25 -13.49 2.70
CA PHE A 107 -12.08 -13.63 1.25
C PHE A 107 -12.02 -12.25 0.62
N VAL A 108 -11.46 -12.17 -0.58
CA VAL A 108 -11.25 -10.90 -1.27
C VAL A 108 -11.86 -10.89 -2.66
N TYR A 109 -12.29 -9.72 -3.09
CA TYR A 109 -12.77 -9.46 -4.43
C TYR A 109 -12.19 -8.14 -4.97
N ASN A 110 -11.83 -8.16 -6.25
CA ASN A 110 -11.52 -6.97 -7.03
C ASN A 110 -12.24 -7.09 -8.38
N ILE A 111 -12.59 -5.98 -9.00
CA ILE A 111 -13.33 -5.94 -10.27
C ILE A 111 -12.68 -6.74 -11.42
N LEU A 112 -11.38 -7.04 -11.31
CA LEU A 112 -10.66 -7.88 -12.29
C LEU A 112 -10.74 -9.38 -11.98
N PHE A 113 -11.38 -9.78 -10.89
CA PHE A 113 -11.58 -11.18 -10.55
C PHE A 113 -12.90 -11.67 -11.12
N GLU A 114 -12.95 -12.94 -11.49
CA GLU A 114 -14.21 -13.56 -11.95
C GLU A 114 -15.22 -13.73 -10.80
N ASN A 115 -14.70 -13.97 -9.59
CA ASN A 115 -15.50 -14.16 -8.38
C ASN A 115 -14.68 -13.81 -7.11
N VAL A 116 -15.33 -13.88 -5.95
CA VAL A 116 -14.67 -13.81 -4.64
C VAL A 116 -13.68 -14.97 -4.52
N ALA A 117 -12.49 -14.69 -4.00
CA ALA A 117 -11.40 -15.66 -3.91
C ALA A 117 -10.76 -15.63 -2.52
N PRO A 118 -10.14 -16.73 -2.06
CA PRO A 118 -9.25 -16.69 -0.91
C PRO A 118 -8.09 -15.73 -1.19
N PHE A 119 -7.57 -15.12 -0.11
CA PHE A 119 -6.41 -14.24 -0.23
C PHE A 119 -5.22 -14.96 -0.88
N ARG A 120 -4.64 -14.33 -1.89
CA ARG A 120 -3.37 -14.73 -2.52
C ARG A 120 -2.61 -13.47 -2.93
N LYS A 121 -1.45 -13.26 -2.33
CA LYS A 121 -0.62 -12.06 -2.54
C LYS A 121 -0.34 -11.78 -4.01
N GLU A 122 0.05 -12.82 -4.76
CA GLU A 122 0.39 -12.71 -6.18
C GLU A 122 -0.80 -12.29 -7.04
N LEU A 123 -2.01 -12.77 -6.68
CA LEU A 123 -3.24 -12.41 -7.40
C LEU A 123 -3.54 -10.92 -7.23
N ILE A 124 -3.40 -10.41 -6.01
CA ILE A 124 -3.65 -9.00 -5.68
C ILE A 124 -2.61 -8.11 -6.37
N LEU A 125 -1.33 -8.44 -6.28
CA LEU A 125 -0.26 -7.67 -6.92
C LEU A 125 -0.42 -7.62 -8.45
N LYS A 126 -0.76 -8.75 -9.09
CA LYS A 126 -1.04 -8.79 -10.55
C LYS A 126 -2.27 -7.96 -10.91
N SER A 127 -3.33 -7.99 -10.12
CA SER A 127 -4.51 -7.18 -10.38
C SER A 127 -4.21 -5.68 -10.23
N TYR A 128 -3.38 -5.32 -9.25
CA TYR A 128 -2.93 -3.94 -9.09
C TYR A 128 -2.09 -3.47 -10.30
N GLU A 129 -1.13 -4.26 -10.76
CA GLU A 129 -0.34 -3.94 -11.97
C GLU A 129 -1.25 -3.71 -13.19
N LYS A 130 -2.29 -4.53 -13.35
CA LYS A 130 -3.25 -4.37 -14.44
C LYS A 130 -4.09 -3.09 -14.32
N ILE A 131 -4.52 -2.72 -13.12
CA ILE A 131 -5.20 -1.43 -12.87
C ILE A 131 -4.26 -0.26 -13.17
N TRP A 132 -3.00 -0.35 -12.80
CA TRP A 132 -1.99 0.66 -13.11
C TRP A 132 -1.81 0.85 -14.63
N GLU A 133 -1.74 -0.25 -15.41
CA GLU A 133 -1.69 -0.19 -16.87
C GLU A 133 -2.95 0.45 -17.47
N LEU A 134 -4.14 0.08 -16.97
CA LEU A 134 -5.40 0.69 -17.39
C LEU A 134 -5.45 2.18 -17.05
N TYR A 135 -4.92 2.58 -15.91
CA TYR A 135 -4.84 3.99 -15.51
C TYR A 135 -3.98 4.80 -16.50
N LYS A 136 -2.80 4.29 -16.88
CA LYS A 136 -1.94 4.93 -17.89
C LYS A 136 -2.65 5.13 -19.24
N LEU A 137 -3.40 4.12 -19.67
CA LEU A 137 -4.16 4.18 -20.92
C LEU A 137 -5.30 5.21 -20.86
N LYS A 138 -5.96 5.30 -19.71
CA LYS A 138 -7.11 6.18 -19.51
C LYS A 138 -6.70 7.65 -19.26
N PHE A 139 -5.57 7.87 -18.61
CA PHE A 139 -5.07 9.19 -18.21
C PHE A 139 -3.63 9.44 -18.70
N PRO A 140 -3.37 9.40 -20.02
CA PRO A 140 -2.00 9.49 -20.56
C PRO A 140 -1.34 10.82 -20.22
N MET A 141 -2.08 11.91 -20.17
CA MET A 141 -1.54 13.24 -19.87
C MET A 141 -1.07 13.36 -18.41
N GLU A 142 -1.84 12.81 -17.48
CA GLU A 142 -1.45 12.75 -16.07
C GLU A 142 -0.20 11.89 -15.90
N TYR A 143 -0.18 10.73 -16.57
CA TYR A 143 0.95 9.82 -16.52
C TYR A 143 2.23 10.45 -17.06
N THR A 144 2.19 11.14 -18.20
CA THR A 144 3.38 11.77 -18.82
C THR A 144 3.89 12.98 -18.03
N SER A 145 3.06 13.59 -17.17
CA SER A 145 3.48 14.69 -16.29
C SER A 145 4.30 14.21 -15.08
N LEU A 146 4.24 12.91 -14.75
CA LEU A 146 4.96 12.34 -13.61
C LEU A 146 6.45 12.17 -13.93
N ASN A 147 7.27 12.23 -12.90
CA ASN A 147 8.68 11.93 -13.01
C ASN A 147 8.91 10.46 -12.67
N TYR A 148 9.61 9.74 -13.54
CA TYR A 148 9.83 8.31 -13.38
C TYR A 148 11.26 8.00 -12.98
N ILE A 149 11.37 7.05 -12.07
CA ILE A 149 12.61 6.34 -11.75
C ILE A 149 12.34 4.86 -12.06
N ALA A 150 13.37 4.12 -12.45
CA ALA A 150 13.26 2.70 -12.73
C ALA A 150 12.62 1.95 -11.54
N LYS A 151 11.65 1.07 -11.82
CA LYS A 151 10.82 0.38 -10.82
C LYS A 151 11.67 -0.35 -9.76
N ASP A 152 12.72 -1.03 -10.17
CA ASP A 152 13.64 -1.76 -9.30
C ASP A 152 14.42 -0.80 -8.38
N LYS A 153 14.88 0.33 -8.90
CA LYS A 153 15.57 1.36 -8.12
C LYS A 153 14.63 1.97 -7.06
N VAL A 154 13.40 2.32 -7.44
CA VAL A 154 12.39 2.84 -6.49
C VAL A 154 12.09 1.84 -5.39
N ASN A 155 11.89 0.57 -5.72
CA ASN A 155 11.59 -0.47 -4.74
C ASN A 155 12.72 -0.63 -3.71
N ASP A 156 13.98 -0.64 -4.17
CA ASP A 156 15.13 -0.78 -3.28
C ASP A 156 15.30 0.43 -2.34
N ILE A 157 15.08 1.65 -2.86
CA ILE A 157 15.15 2.88 -2.05
C ILE A 157 14.01 2.90 -1.03
N PHE A 158 12.79 2.51 -1.40
CA PHE A 158 11.67 2.52 -0.47
C PHE A 158 11.78 1.43 0.59
N LYS A 159 12.34 0.27 0.24
CA LYS A 159 12.70 -0.75 1.22
C LYS A 159 13.68 -0.20 2.26
N TYR A 160 14.75 0.43 1.80
CA TYR A 160 15.71 1.06 2.70
C TYR A 160 15.06 2.13 3.60
N LEU A 161 14.24 3.02 3.05
CA LEU A 161 13.54 4.04 3.82
C LEU A 161 12.58 3.45 4.87
N TYR A 162 11.93 2.35 4.54
CA TYR A 162 11.03 1.64 5.45
C TYR A 162 11.78 1.03 6.63
N GLU A 163 12.90 0.36 6.34
CA GLU A 163 13.72 -0.36 7.33
C GLU A 163 14.71 0.56 8.07
N ARG A 164 14.94 1.80 7.59
CA ARG A 164 16.00 2.69 8.02
C ARG A 164 16.04 2.92 9.53
N LYS A 165 14.90 3.15 10.17
CA LYS A 165 14.84 3.40 11.61
C LYS A 165 15.23 2.18 12.44
N ASP A 166 14.87 1.00 12.00
CA ASP A 166 15.24 -0.25 12.67
C ASP A 166 16.72 -0.54 12.49
N LEU A 167 17.29 -0.23 11.30
CA LEU A 167 18.72 -0.31 11.04
C LEU A 167 19.50 0.69 11.89
N GLU A 168 19.04 1.93 12.03
CA GLU A 168 19.63 2.94 12.92
C GLU A 168 19.62 2.47 14.38
N ALA A 169 18.51 1.91 14.85
CA ALA A 169 18.38 1.39 16.21
C ALA A 169 19.32 0.18 16.44
N TYR A 170 19.42 -0.71 15.47
CA TYR A 170 20.30 -1.88 15.54
C TYR A 170 21.79 -1.49 15.58
N CYS A 171 22.18 -0.43 14.85
CA CYS A 171 23.56 0.02 14.70
C CYS A 171 23.91 1.22 15.58
N HIS A 172 23.10 1.57 16.60
CA HIS A 172 23.25 2.81 17.36
C HIS A 172 24.64 2.98 18.02
N ASP A 173 25.29 1.88 18.43
CA ASP A 173 26.61 1.89 19.06
C ASP A 173 27.79 2.00 18.07
N GLN A 174 27.53 1.94 16.76
CA GLN A 174 28.59 1.82 15.73
C GLN A 174 28.98 3.15 15.08
N ASN A 175 28.42 4.27 15.53
CA ASN A 175 28.62 5.61 14.93
C ASN A 175 28.39 5.63 13.40
N LEU A 176 27.41 4.84 12.94
CA LEU A 176 26.98 4.78 11.55
C LEU A 176 25.90 5.82 11.27
N PHE A 177 25.96 6.41 10.08
CA PHE A 177 24.94 7.33 9.59
C PHE A 177 24.16 6.72 8.43
N PHE A 178 22.84 6.77 8.52
CA PHE A 178 21.89 6.27 7.53
C PHE A 178 21.23 7.45 6.82
N PRO A 179 21.78 7.94 5.69
CA PRO A 179 21.25 9.12 5.03
C PRO A 179 19.86 8.90 4.45
N VAL A 180 19.09 9.98 4.36
CA VAL A 180 17.80 9.97 3.67
C VAL A 180 18.01 10.34 2.21
N PRO A 181 17.75 9.43 1.25
CA PRO A 181 17.85 9.76 -0.16
C PRO A 181 16.82 10.81 -0.55
N ARG A 182 17.24 11.74 -1.41
CA ARG A 182 16.38 12.75 -2.04
C ARG A 182 16.36 12.53 -3.54
N PHE A 183 15.20 12.80 -4.15
CA PHE A 183 15.05 12.74 -5.59
C PHE A 183 15.21 14.13 -6.18
N ILE A 184 16.12 14.29 -7.12
CA ILE A 184 16.37 15.53 -7.85
C ILE A 184 16.18 15.29 -9.34
N LYS A 185 15.55 16.24 -10.04
CA LYS A 185 15.37 16.20 -11.48
C LYS A 185 16.39 17.12 -12.15
N SER A 186 17.16 16.58 -13.09
CA SER A 186 18.01 17.38 -13.97
C SER A 186 17.17 18.27 -14.89
N LEU A 187 17.44 19.56 -14.88
CA LEU A 187 16.73 20.50 -15.77
C LEU A 187 17.15 20.33 -17.24
N GLY A 188 18.36 19.84 -17.48
CA GLY A 188 18.89 19.65 -18.84
C GLY A 188 18.42 18.37 -19.51
N THR A 189 18.43 17.25 -18.79
CA THR A 189 18.07 15.93 -19.34
C THR A 189 16.66 15.48 -18.99
N GLY A 190 16.04 16.06 -17.95
CA GLY A 190 14.76 15.63 -17.41
C GLY A 190 14.85 14.35 -16.57
N GLU A 191 16.04 13.76 -16.44
CA GLU A 191 16.26 12.53 -15.66
C GLU A 191 16.15 12.79 -14.16
N VAL A 192 15.71 11.77 -13.42
CA VAL A 192 15.57 11.82 -11.95
C VAL A 192 16.65 10.96 -11.32
N TYR A 193 17.41 11.59 -10.43
CA TYR A 193 18.50 10.98 -9.67
C TYR A 193 18.11 10.84 -8.19
N SER A 194 18.60 9.80 -7.54
CA SER A 194 18.52 9.66 -6.09
C SER A 194 19.89 10.04 -5.49
N VAL A 195 19.91 11.04 -4.65
CA VAL A 195 21.13 11.58 -4.04
C VAL A 195 21.04 11.58 -2.52
N VAL A 196 22.17 11.52 -1.87
CA VAL A 196 22.29 11.63 -0.41
C VAL A 196 23.27 12.74 -0.03
N ASP A 197 23.01 13.39 1.10
CA ASP A 197 23.94 14.34 1.66
C ASP A 197 25.02 13.61 2.46
N LEU A 198 26.28 13.89 2.17
CA LEU A 198 27.41 13.37 2.92
C LEU A 198 27.76 14.33 4.06
N LEU A 199 27.90 13.79 5.27
CA LEU A 199 28.36 14.52 6.44
C LEU A 199 29.83 14.17 6.68
N ASN A 200 30.64 15.17 6.97
CA ASN A 200 32.07 14.95 7.34
C ASN A 200 32.13 14.13 8.64
N ASP A 201 33.17 13.32 8.74
CA ASP A 201 33.55 12.58 9.95
C ASP A 201 32.58 11.48 10.42
N LYS A 202 31.73 10.96 9.51
CA LYS A 202 30.85 9.83 9.80
C LYS A 202 31.04 8.68 8.80
N TYR A 203 30.82 7.46 9.28
CA TYR A 203 30.69 6.28 8.41
C TYR A 203 29.27 6.18 7.90
N PHE A 204 29.11 5.95 6.60
CA PHE A 204 27.81 5.92 5.94
C PHE A 204 27.35 4.51 5.60
N VAL A 205 26.08 4.24 5.82
CA VAL A 205 25.38 3.11 5.22
C VAL A 205 24.59 3.66 4.04
N PHE A 206 25.12 3.47 2.83
CA PHE A 206 24.48 3.99 1.62
C PHE A 206 23.20 3.24 1.30
N PRO A 207 22.13 3.95 0.92
CA PRO A 207 20.97 3.33 0.31
C PRO A 207 21.37 2.56 -0.94
N PRO A 208 20.74 1.42 -1.23
CA PRO A 208 21.00 0.72 -2.47
C PRO A 208 20.63 1.59 -3.68
N LYS A 209 21.40 1.49 -4.75
CA LYS A 209 21.15 2.16 -6.04
C LYS A 209 21.01 3.70 -5.97
N CYS A 210 21.70 4.37 -5.07
CA CYS A 210 21.93 5.81 -5.17
C CYS A 210 22.83 6.13 -6.36
N ASP A 211 22.60 7.30 -7.01
CA ASP A 211 23.40 7.84 -8.12
C ASP A 211 24.61 8.59 -7.62
#